data_6b30312674dd7d9bd25cb51d3685a467
#
_entry.id   6b30312674dd7d9bd25cb51d3685a467
#
_cell.length_a   1.000
_cell.length_b   1.000
_cell.length_c   1.000
_cell.angle_alpha   90.00
_cell.angle_beta   90.00
_cell.angle_gamma   90.00
#
_symmetry.space_group_name_H-M   'P 1'
#
loop_
_entity.id
_entity.type
_entity.pdbx_description
1 polymer ?
#
loop_
_entity_poly.entity_id
_entity_poly.type
_entity_poly.pdbx_seq_one_letter_code
_entity_poly.pdbx_strand_id
1 'polypeptide(L)'
;TVYNPLSAGATDWYATSDETPSGMSQYFANIGSVRNTGLEVAMDVDAIRTKDWKWNIGLNLTTIHNEITKLPGGKDILHGTQNYSEGHSIYEFYTYTYAGVDQMNGRALYTANSNLSENTISALKASGNYVTINDKNYVYNTSYAEKAWQGSALPDVYGSINTSLSW
;
A
#
# COMPACT_ATOMS: atom_id res chain seq x y z
N THR A 1 12.98 -4.74 15.97
CA THR A 1 13.18 -4.67 14.52
C THR A 1 13.53 -6.04 13.97
N VAL A 2 12.76 -6.51 12.99
CA VAL A 2 12.99 -7.80 12.32
C VAL A 2 13.25 -7.55 10.84
N TYR A 3 14.31 -8.12 10.31
CA TYR A 3 14.66 -8.06 8.90
C TYR A 3 14.27 -9.38 8.23
N ASN A 4 13.40 -9.30 7.26
CA ASN A 4 12.97 -10.46 6.49
C ASN A 4 13.43 -10.33 5.04
N PRO A 5 13.91 -11.39 4.40
CA PRO A 5 14.17 -11.36 2.98
C PRO A 5 12.85 -11.25 2.20
N LEU A 6 12.82 -10.35 1.23
CA LEU A 6 11.77 -10.31 0.24
C LEU A 6 12.12 -11.32 -0.86
N SER A 7 11.26 -12.29 -1.09
CA SER A 7 11.46 -13.31 -2.13
C SER A 7 10.26 -13.39 -3.05
N ALA A 8 10.53 -13.61 -4.32
CA ALA A 8 9.52 -13.82 -5.34
C ALA A 8 10.02 -14.85 -6.37
N GLY A 9 9.08 -15.45 -7.08
CA GLY A 9 9.40 -16.20 -8.28
C GLY A 9 9.90 -15.22 -9.35
N ALA A 10 11.05 -15.47 -9.93
CA ALA A 10 11.51 -14.73 -11.09
C ALA A 10 10.67 -15.14 -12.29
N THR A 11 9.77 -14.27 -12.70
CA THR A 11 8.95 -14.39 -13.89
C THR A 11 9.44 -13.42 -14.96
N ASP A 12 8.86 -13.44 -16.15
CA ASP A 12 9.30 -12.66 -17.33
C ASP A 12 9.46 -11.14 -17.07
N TRP A 13 8.83 -10.60 -16.06
CA TRP A 13 8.96 -9.19 -15.69
C TRP A 13 10.26 -8.88 -14.91
N TYR A 14 10.99 -9.92 -14.50
CA TYR A 14 12.20 -9.80 -13.71
C TYR A 14 13.44 -10.33 -14.39
N ALA A 15 13.31 -11.38 -15.20
CA ALA A 15 14.40 -12.01 -15.92
C ALA A 15 14.44 -11.47 -17.34
N THR A 16 15.49 -10.74 -17.66
CA THR A 16 15.91 -10.62 -19.06
C THR A 16 16.50 -11.96 -19.50
N SER A 17 16.45 -12.26 -20.78
CA SER A 17 16.96 -13.52 -21.35
C SER A 17 18.41 -13.84 -20.97
N ASP A 18 19.16 -12.85 -20.53
CA ASP A 18 20.58 -12.96 -20.16
C ASP A 18 20.78 -13.29 -18.66
N GLU A 19 19.74 -13.17 -17.83
CA GLU A 19 19.82 -13.37 -16.37
C GLU A 19 19.24 -14.69 -15.89
N THR A 20 18.47 -15.40 -16.71
CA THR A 20 17.98 -16.73 -16.38
C THR A 20 19.06 -17.79 -16.65
N PRO A 21 19.36 -18.67 -15.70
CA PRO A 21 20.19 -19.85 -15.98
C PRO A 21 19.62 -20.63 -17.16
N SER A 22 20.44 -20.97 -18.13
CA SER A 22 20.00 -21.63 -19.36
C SER A 22 19.17 -22.87 -19.08
N GLY A 23 17.94 -22.90 -19.57
CA GLY A 23 17.03 -24.02 -19.42
C GLY A 23 15.98 -23.87 -18.31
N MET A 24 15.97 -22.79 -17.53
CA MET A 24 14.91 -22.51 -16.54
C MET A 24 14.00 -21.38 -17.01
N SER A 25 12.70 -21.64 -17.03
CA SER A 25 11.68 -20.62 -17.29
C SER A 25 11.35 -19.77 -16.08
N GLN A 26 11.60 -20.28 -14.88
CA GLN A 26 11.33 -19.62 -13.59
C GLN A 26 12.29 -20.13 -12.51
N TYR A 27 12.71 -19.27 -11.60
CA TYR A 27 13.43 -19.64 -10.39
C TYR A 27 13.03 -18.72 -9.22
N PHE A 28 13.22 -19.19 -8.00
CA PHE A 28 13.01 -18.40 -6.79
C PHE A 28 14.32 -17.75 -6.36
N ALA A 29 14.29 -16.45 -6.12
CA ALA A 29 15.43 -15.69 -5.67
C ALA A 29 15.05 -14.71 -4.55
N ASN A 30 16.03 -14.36 -3.73
CA ASN A 30 15.87 -13.26 -2.79
C ASN A 30 16.10 -11.94 -3.54
N ILE A 31 15.02 -11.19 -3.76
CA ILE A 31 15.05 -9.98 -4.57
C ILE A 31 15.20 -8.69 -3.75
N GLY A 32 15.28 -8.79 -2.43
CA GLY A 32 15.42 -7.61 -1.59
C GLY A 32 15.35 -7.93 -0.11
N SER A 33 15.18 -6.88 0.68
CA SER A 33 15.06 -6.97 2.13
C SER A 33 13.91 -6.12 2.63
N VAL A 34 13.18 -6.64 3.62
CA VAL A 34 12.07 -5.95 4.29
C VAL A 34 12.40 -5.82 5.77
N ARG A 35 12.15 -4.66 6.33
CA ARG A 35 12.27 -4.37 7.75
C ARG A 35 10.89 -4.21 8.36
N ASN A 36 10.65 -4.91 9.47
CA ASN A 36 9.49 -4.68 10.32
C ASN A 36 9.97 -4.10 11.64
N THR A 37 9.37 -2.98 12.05
CA THR A 37 9.66 -2.30 13.31
C THR A 37 8.35 -2.03 14.02
N GLY A 38 8.30 -2.23 15.33
CA GLY A 38 7.08 -1.98 16.07
C GLY A 38 7.37 -1.81 17.56
N LEU A 39 6.34 -1.35 18.28
CA LEU A 39 6.31 -1.25 19.72
C LEU A 39 5.08 -2.01 20.20
N GLU A 40 5.28 -2.88 21.19
CA GLU A 40 4.21 -3.57 21.88
C GLU A 40 4.23 -3.15 23.35
N VAL A 41 3.07 -2.73 23.84
CA VAL A 41 2.85 -2.35 25.24
C VAL A 41 1.71 -3.20 25.78
N ALA A 42 1.98 -3.92 26.86
CA ALA A 42 0.96 -4.62 27.64
C ALA A 42 0.99 -4.09 29.07
N MET A 43 -0.17 -3.70 29.55
CA MET A 43 -0.35 -3.19 30.92
C MET A 43 -1.57 -3.86 31.54
N ASP A 44 -1.44 -4.27 32.78
CA ASP A 44 -2.53 -4.81 33.60
C ASP A 44 -2.44 -4.19 34.99
N VAL A 45 -3.50 -3.54 35.45
CA VAL A 45 -3.51 -2.78 36.69
C VAL A 45 -4.78 -3.07 37.49
N ASP A 46 -4.62 -3.45 38.75
CA ASP A 46 -5.70 -3.43 39.73
C ASP A 46 -5.94 -1.97 40.16
N ALA A 47 -6.86 -1.26 39.49
CA ALA A 47 -7.15 0.14 39.77
C ALA A 47 -7.83 0.32 41.13
N ILE A 48 -8.64 -0.66 41.56
CA ILE A 48 -9.25 -0.74 42.91
C ILE A 48 -9.06 -2.16 43.42
N ARG A 49 -8.53 -2.28 44.62
CA ARG A 49 -8.43 -3.55 45.32
C ARG A 49 -8.75 -3.37 46.80
N THR A 50 -9.96 -3.62 47.15
CA THR A 50 -10.47 -3.57 48.53
C THR A 50 -11.01 -4.94 48.95
N LYS A 51 -11.57 -5.04 50.16
CA LYS A 51 -12.20 -6.27 50.65
C LYS A 51 -13.44 -6.66 49.81
N ASP A 52 -14.22 -5.66 49.39
CA ASP A 52 -15.50 -5.85 48.73
C ASP A 52 -15.48 -5.51 47.23
N TRP A 53 -14.47 -4.76 46.77
CA TRP A 53 -14.38 -4.31 45.40
C TRP A 53 -13.00 -4.63 44.77
N LYS A 54 -13.03 -5.20 43.60
CA LYS A 54 -11.86 -5.37 42.78
C LYS A 54 -12.13 -4.87 41.35
N TRP A 55 -11.34 -3.90 40.91
CA TRP A 55 -11.42 -3.38 39.56
C TRP A 55 -10.06 -3.48 38.87
N ASN A 56 -10.03 -4.27 37.81
CA ASN A 56 -8.85 -4.49 36.99
C ASN A 56 -9.04 -3.84 35.63
N ILE A 57 -7.99 -3.24 35.10
CA ILE A 57 -7.93 -2.63 33.78
C ILE A 57 -6.68 -3.17 33.09
N GLY A 58 -6.89 -3.80 31.92
CA GLY A 58 -5.84 -4.26 31.03
C GLY A 58 -5.81 -3.42 29.75
N LEU A 59 -4.63 -3.09 29.27
CA LEU A 59 -4.38 -2.38 28.00
C LEU A 59 -3.33 -3.14 27.21
N ASN A 60 -3.63 -3.41 25.95
CA ASN A 60 -2.64 -3.87 24.98
C ASN A 60 -2.63 -2.89 23.80
N LEU A 61 -1.45 -2.45 23.39
CA LEU A 61 -1.23 -1.56 22.27
C LEU A 61 -0.06 -2.09 21.44
N THR A 62 -0.26 -2.19 20.14
CA THR A 62 0.78 -2.58 19.19
C THR A 62 0.84 -1.59 18.06
N THR A 63 2.04 -1.13 17.74
CA THR A 63 2.32 -0.40 16.50
C THR A 63 3.16 -1.27 15.59
N ILE A 64 2.97 -1.14 14.29
CA ILE A 64 3.79 -1.84 13.30
C ILE A 64 4.12 -0.92 12.14
N HIS A 65 5.38 -0.95 11.73
CA HIS A 65 5.86 -0.27 10.53
C HIS A 65 6.64 -1.28 9.69
N ASN A 66 6.21 -1.44 8.45
CA ASN A 66 6.82 -2.32 7.46
C ASN A 66 7.44 -1.48 6.35
N GLU A 67 8.67 -1.79 5.96
CA GLU A 67 9.41 -1.01 4.97
C GLU A 67 10.33 -1.93 4.15
N ILE A 68 10.30 -1.77 2.84
CA ILE A 68 11.27 -2.37 1.93
C ILE A 68 12.57 -1.55 2.05
N THR A 69 13.64 -2.19 2.48
CA THR A 69 14.92 -1.52 2.72
C THR A 69 15.88 -1.64 1.54
N LYS A 70 15.68 -2.64 0.68
CA LYS A 70 16.54 -2.89 -0.47
C LYS A 70 15.82 -3.66 -1.55
N LEU A 71 16.00 -3.20 -2.79
CA LEU A 71 15.57 -3.88 -4.01
C LEU A 71 16.75 -4.09 -4.97
N PRO A 72 16.67 -5.05 -5.90
CA PRO A 72 17.71 -5.28 -6.89
C PRO A 72 17.90 -4.05 -7.80
N GLY A 73 19.11 -3.53 -7.81
CA GLY A 73 19.45 -2.34 -8.60
C GLY A 73 18.67 -1.07 -8.20
N GLY A 74 18.00 -1.06 -7.02
CA GLY A 74 17.20 0.08 -6.56
C GLY A 74 16.01 0.41 -7.48
N LYS A 75 15.52 -0.56 -8.26
CA LYS A 75 14.40 -0.36 -9.19
C LYS A 75 13.10 -0.86 -8.59
N ASP A 76 12.05 -0.06 -8.78
CA ASP A 76 10.70 -0.43 -8.38
C ASP A 76 10.20 -1.67 -9.14
N ILE A 77 9.42 -2.48 -8.42
CA ILE A 77 8.81 -3.69 -8.95
C ILE A 77 7.30 -3.59 -8.85
N LEU A 78 6.64 -3.40 -9.99
CA LEU A 78 5.19 -3.32 -10.04
C LEU A 78 4.58 -4.73 -9.98
N HIS A 79 3.76 -4.98 -8.96
CA HIS A 79 3.08 -6.25 -8.73
C HIS A 79 1.57 -6.04 -8.53
N GLY A 80 0.81 -6.14 -9.60
CA GLY A 80 -0.64 -5.95 -9.56
C GLY A 80 -1.05 -4.53 -9.14
N THR A 81 -1.66 -4.43 -7.95
CA THR A 81 -2.06 -3.16 -7.33
C THR A 81 -1.03 -2.63 -6.32
N GLN A 82 0.11 -3.28 -6.22
CA GLN A 82 1.22 -2.90 -5.35
C GLN A 82 2.43 -2.49 -6.20
N ASN A 83 3.24 -1.61 -5.69
CA ASN A 83 4.53 -1.28 -6.26
C ASN A 83 5.57 -1.46 -5.15
N TYR A 84 6.49 -2.39 -5.31
CA TYR A 84 7.58 -2.55 -4.36
C TYR A 84 8.62 -1.49 -4.67
N SER A 85 8.75 -0.54 -3.77
CA SER A 85 9.69 0.57 -3.84
C SER A 85 10.42 0.71 -2.51
N GLU A 86 11.69 1.07 -2.55
CA GLU A 86 12.47 1.29 -1.33
C GLU A 86 11.86 2.43 -0.51
N GLY A 87 11.75 2.24 0.80
CA GLY A 87 11.10 3.19 1.71
C GLY A 87 9.57 3.02 1.84
N HIS A 88 8.95 2.12 1.07
CA HIS A 88 7.52 1.82 1.12
C HIS A 88 7.25 0.45 1.71
N SER A 89 6.04 0.26 2.23
CA SER A 89 5.60 -1.04 2.74
C SER A 89 5.22 -1.98 1.58
N ILE A 90 5.49 -3.29 1.76
CA ILE A 90 4.96 -4.32 0.83
C ILE A 90 3.44 -4.41 0.84
N TYR A 91 2.78 -3.79 1.82
CA TYR A 91 1.32 -3.79 1.99
C TYR A 91 0.67 -2.49 1.51
N GLU A 92 1.45 -1.56 0.95
CA GLU A 92 0.91 -0.34 0.37
C GLU A 92 0.30 -0.60 -1.01
N PHE A 93 -0.84 0.06 -1.24
CA PHE A 93 -1.50 0.04 -2.54
C PHE A 93 -0.95 1.14 -3.43
N TYR A 94 -0.58 0.77 -4.65
CA TYR A 94 -0.20 1.68 -5.72
C TYR A 94 -1.17 1.52 -6.88
N THR A 95 -2.19 2.35 -6.91
CA THR A 95 -3.30 2.21 -7.84
C THR A 95 -3.78 3.55 -8.36
N TYR A 96 -4.76 3.50 -9.26
CA TYR A 96 -5.32 4.69 -9.89
C TYR A 96 -5.98 5.62 -8.88
N THR A 97 -5.71 6.92 -9.02
CA THR A 97 -6.29 7.95 -8.15
C THR A 97 -7.73 8.22 -8.57
N TYR A 98 -8.66 7.63 -7.83
CA TYR A 98 -10.10 7.84 -8.00
C TYR A 98 -10.51 9.21 -7.44
N ALA A 99 -11.21 9.99 -8.24
CA ALA A 99 -11.60 11.36 -7.89
C ALA A 99 -13.11 11.53 -7.66
N GLY A 100 -13.87 10.46 -7.74
CA GLY A 100 -15.33 10.51 -7.56
C GLY A 100 -16.10 10.16 -8.82
N VAL A 101 -17.33 10.64 -8.91
CA VAL A 101 -18.25 10.41 -10.02
C VAL A 101 -18.63 11.74 -10.65
N ASP A 102 -18.60 11.80 -11.97
CA ASP A 102 -19.09 12.94 -12.72
C ASP A 102 -20.62 13.08 -12.53
N GLN A 103 -21.02 14.21 -11.97
CA GLN A 103 -22.42 14.49 -11.66
C GLN A 103 -23.31 14.63 -12.91
N MET A 104 -22.70 14.88 -14.08
CA MET A 104 -23.44 15.08 -15.31
C MET A 104 -23.79 13.79 -16.04
N ASN A 105 -22.95 12.75 -15.91
CA ASN A 105 -23.09 11.52 -16.68
C ASN A 105 -22.96 10.23 -15.87
N GLY A 106 -22.67 10.32 -14.56
CA GLY A 106 -22.55 9.17 -13.65
C GLY A 106 -21.31 8.30 -13.86
N ARG A 107 -20.32 8.73 -14.66
CA ARG A 107 -19.09 7.97 -14.91
C ARG A 107 -18.05 8.22 -13.82
N ALA A 108 -17.25 7.20 -13.52
CA ALA A 108 -16.12 7.33 -12.60
C ALA A 108 -15.06 8.27 -13.16
N LEU A 109 -14.56 9.16 -12.31
CA LEU A 109 -13.47 10.08 -12.60
C LEU A 109 -12.18 9.62 -11.97
N TYR A 110 -11.11 9.65 -12.74
CA TYR A 110 -9.76 9.39 -12.29
C TYR A 110 -8.88 10.59 -12.59
N THR A 111 -7.94 10.92 -11.72
CA THR A 111 -6.95 11.96 -12.00
C THR A 111 -6.18 11.62 -13.27
N ALA A 112 -6.11 12.55 -14.22
CA ALA A 112 -5.38 12.33 -15.46
C ALA A 112 -3.88 12.25 -15.19
N ASN A 113 -3.19 11.31 -15.86
CA ASN A 113 -1.75 11.20 -15.76
C ASN A 113 -1.07 12.47 -16.30
N SER A 114 -0.18 13.05 -15.50
CA SER A 114 0.53 14.30 -15.83
C SER A 114 1.48 14.17 -17.04
N ASN A 115 1.87 12.94 -17.39
CA ASN A 115 2.80 12.64 -18.51
C ASN A 115 2.09 12.34 -19.83
N LEU A 116 0.77 12.59 -19.93
CA LEU A 116 0.06 12.41 -21.19
C LEU A 116 0.55 13.43 -22.24
N SER A 117 0.80 12.95 -23.46
CA SER A 117 1.15 13.84 -24.55
C SER A 117 -0.03 14.72 -24.97
N GLU A 118 0.25 15.91 -25.50
CA GLU A 118 -0.76 16.84 -25.99
C GLU A 118 -1.68 16.23 -27.06
N ASN A 119 -1.13 15.38 -27.93
CA ASN A 119 -1.93 14.66 -28.92
C ASN A 119 -2.91 13.69 -28.27
N THR A 120 -2.50 12.98 -27.22
CA THR A 120 -3.36 12.09 -26.46
C THR A 120 -4.46 12.86 -25.74
N ILE A 121 -4.12 13.98 -25.10
CA ILE A 121 -5.10 14.84 -24.42
C ILE A 121 -6.14 15.36 -25.41
N SER A 122 -5.70 15.82 -26.58
CA SER A 122 -6.59 16.32 -27.64
C SER A 122 -7.53 15.23 -28.16
N ALA A 123 -7.03 14.01 -28.37
CA ALA A 123 -7.85 12.87 -28.78
C ALA A 123 -8.86 12.46 -27.71
N LEU A 124 -8.47 12.50 -26.42
CA LEU A 124 -9.34 12.19 -25.29
C LEU A 124 -10.44 13.26 -25.13
N LYS A 125 -10.12 14.54 -25.33
CA LYS A 125 -11.09 15.63 -25.35
C LYS A 125 -12.09 15.47 -26.50
N ALA A 126 -11.62 15.17 -27.69
CA ALA A 126 -12.47 14.95 -28.87
C ALA A 126 -13.41 13.75 -28.71
N SER A 127 -12.97 12.71 -28.00
CA SER A 127 -13.77 11.51 -27.71
C SER A 127 -14.66 11.63 -26.47
N GLY A 128 -14.66 12.78 -25.77
CA GLY A 128 -15.42 12.99 -24.53
C GLY A 128 -14.93 12.13 -23.34
N ASN A 129 -13.66 11.72 -23.36
CA ASN A 129 -13.06 10.91 -22.31
C ASN A 129 -12.08 11.69 -21.41
N TYR A 130 -12.07 13.01 -21.52
CA TYR A 130 -11.27 13.93 -20.72
C TYR A 130 -12.13 15.11 -20.30
N VAL A 131 -12.07 15.48 -19.03
CA VAL A 131 -12.82 16.61 -18.48
C VAL A 131 -11.95 17.41 -17.52
N THR A 132 -12.13 18.71 -17.51
CA THR A 132 -11.50 19.62 -16.55
C THR A 132 -12.57 20.18 -15.63
N ILE A 133 -12.42 19.97 -14.32
CA ILE A 133 -13.34 20.45 -13.28
C ILE A 133 -12.50 21.16 -12.21
N ASN A 134 -12.81 22.43 -11.93
CA ASN A 134 -12.09 23.26 -10.95
C ASN A 134 -10.57 23.23 -11.16
N ASP A 135 -10.12 23.46 -12.38
CA ASP A 135 -8.71 23.49 -12.82
C ASP A 135 -7.96 22.15 -12.62
N LYS A 136 -8.67 21.08 -12.34
CA LYS A 136 -8.12 19.72 -12.28
C LYS A 136 -8.58 18.88 -13.46
N ASN A 137 -7.68 18.05 -13.95
CA ASN A 137 -7.89 17.25 -15.15
C ASN A 137 -8.23 15.81 -14.77
N TYR A 138 -9.27 15.27 -15.39
CA TYR A 138 -9.76 13.93 -15.13
C TYR A 138 -9.99 13.17 -16.43
N VAL A 139 -9.88 11.84 -16.31
CA VAL A 139 -10.17 10.87 -17.36
C VAL A 139 -11.16 9.83 -16.86
N TYR A 140 -11.93 9.25 -17.78
CA TYR A 140 -12.88 8.18 -17.45
C TYR A 140 -12.30 6.78 -17.63
N ASN A 141 -11.12 6.69 -18.27
CA ASN A 141 -10.45 5.39 -18.50
C ASN A 141 -9.14 5.33 -17.71
N THR A 142 -9.02 4.28 -16.92
CA THR A 142 -7.85 4.01 -16.08
C THR A 142 -6.53 3.89 -16.85
N SER A 143 -6.57 3.57 -18.15
CA SER A 143 -5.37 3.52 -18.99
C SER A 143 -4.64 4.86 -19.10
N TYR A 144 -5.35 5.96 -18.85
CA TYR A 144 -4.81 7.32 -18.91
C TYR A 144 -4.77 8.00 -17.53
N ALA A 145 -5.11 7.25 -16.50
CA ALA A 145 -5.16 7.74 -15.13
C ALA A 145 -3.79 7.68 -14.45
N GLU A 146 -3.57 8.61 -13.54
CA GLU A 146 -2.41 8.61 -12.66
C GLU A 146 -2.52 7.50 -11.62
N LYS A 147 -1.41 6.81 -11.38
CA LYS A 147 -1.25 5.92 -10.23
C LYS A 147 -0.54 6.64 -9.11
N ALA A 148 -0.99 6.42 -7.90
CA ALA A 148 -0.36 6.95 -6.70
C ALA A 148 -0.49 5.96 -5.53
N TRP A 149 0.27 6.21 -4.50
CA TRP A 149 0.18 5.49 -3.23
C TRP A 149 -1.15 5.85 -2.55
N GLN A 150 -1.95 4.83 -2.21
CA GLN A 150 -3.31 4.99 -1.68
C GLN A 150 -3.41 4.54 -0.21
N GLY A 151 -2.27 4.36 0.46
CA GLY A 151 -2.19 3.90 1.83
C GLY A 151 -1.92 2.41 1.96
N SER A 152 -1.82 1.94 3.19
CA SER A 152 -1.42 0.57 3.53
C SER A 152 -2.59 -0.27 4.01
N ALA A 153 -2.54 -1.57 3.74
CA ALA A 153 -3.44 -2.56 4.34
C ALA A 153 -3.08 -2.89 5.79
N LEU A 154 -1.88 -2.54 6.25
CA LEU A 154 -1.50 -2.69 7.65
C LEU A 154 -2.01 -1.52 8.47
N PRO A 155 -2.66 -1.76 9.63
CA PRO A 155 -2.97 -0.71 10.57
C PRO A 155 -1.68 -0.20 11.22
N ASP A 156 -1.52 1.12 11.35
CA ASP A 156 -0.38 1.72 12.05
C ASP A 156 -0.39 1.41 13.53
N VAL A 157 -1.59 1.33 14.10
CA VAL A 157 -1.83 1.08 15.53
C VAL A 157 -3.06 0.19 15.70
N TYR A 158 -2.94 -0.79 16.56
CA TYR A 158 -4.09 -1.58 17.03
C TYR A 158 -3.90 -1.98 18.49
N GLY A 159 -5.00 -2.27 19.16
CA GLY A 159 -4.94 -2.64 20.56
C GLY A 159 -6.29 -3.03 21.15
N SER A 160 -6.27 -3.37 22.42
CA SER A 160 -7.46 -3.72 23.18
C SER A 160 -7.41 -3.12 24.58
N ILE A 161 -8.59 -2.80 25.09
CA ILE A 161 -8.81 -2.42 26.48
C ILE A 161 -9.74 -3.46 27.10
N ASN A 162 -9.30 -4.06 28.19
CA ASN A 162 -10.07 -5.00 28.97
C ASN A 162 -10.40 -4.37 30.32
N THR A 163 -11.58 -4.57 30.80
CA THR A 163 -11.95 -4.13 32.16
C THR A 163 -12.80 -5.18 32.84
N SER A 164 -12.51 -5.45 34.09
CA SER A 164 -13.32 -6.32 34.94
C SER A 164 -13.56 -5.69 36.29
N LEU A 165 -14.82 -5.66 36.71
CA LEU A 165 -15.25 -5.18 38.01
C LEU A 165 -15.95 -6.31 38.73
N SER A 166 -15.51 -6.61 39.94
CA SER A 166 -16.14 -7.57 40.83
C SER A 166 -16.44 -6.95 42.18
N TRP A 167 -17.55 -7.36 42.73
CA TRP A 167 -18.10 -6.94 44.02
C TRP A 167 -18.57 -8.16 44.79
#